data_2e7180a872c594a3cf1c7b82db5f9aad
#
_entry.id   2e7180a872c594a3cf1c7b82db5f9aad
#
_cell.length_a   1.000
_cell.length_b   1.000
_cell.length_c   1.000
_cell.angle_alpha   90.00
_cell.angle_beta   90.00
_cell.angle_gamma   90.00
#
_symmetry.space_group_name_H-M   'P 1'
#
loop_
_entity.id
_entity.type
_entity.pdbx_description
1 polymer ?
#
loop_
_entity_poly.entity_id
_entity_poly.type
_entity_poly.pdbx_seq_one_letter_code
_entity_poly.pdbx_strand_id
1 'polypeptide(L)'
;MIRDSLSIDSSNSEIIATGLSEIDSSLGKTLINSVALERLETFDLVEKYDTKTIITAAGESQMPTNDIERVENVLRLLEEAERRGIKEEDIFVDLLVFPISVDSSFGTDYLNAVKILRKEKGDAIKITGGLSNVSFGLPKRKIINETFIKLSLEAGADSGIVDPIQTNLMKAATLNLDLEPHKFARDMLLGKDEFCMNYIKAYNQGQLVVK
;
A
#
# COMPACT_ATOMS: atom_id res chain seq x y z
N MET A 1 2.12 -22.81 -15.69
CA MET A 1 2.51 -23.31 -14.35
C MET A 1 3.12 -22.11 -13.62
N ILE A 2 2.56 -21.71 -12.48
CA ILE A 2 3.08 -20.62 -11.63
C ILE A 2 4.40 -21.11 -11.03
N ARG A 3 5.44 -20.27 -11.04
CA ARG A 3 6.78 -20.60 -10.51
C ARG A 3 7.20 -19.72 -9.34
N ASP A 4 6.33 -18.79 -8.94
CA ASP A 4 6.60 -17.83 -7.86
C ASP A 4 5.68 -18.11 -6.67
N SER A 5 6.05 -17.60 -5.49
CA SER A 5 5.20 -17.66 -4.30
C SER A 5 3.89 -16.90 -4.55
N LEU A 6 2.82 -17.41 -3.96
CA LEU A 6 1.48 -16.83 -4.10
C LEU A 6 1.14 -15.90 -2.94
N SER A 7 0.24 -14.97 -3.20
CA SER A 7 -0.44 -14.19 -2.15
C SER A 7 -1.90 -14.58 -2.09
N ILE A 8 -2.40 -14.89 -0.88
CA ILE A 8 -3.82 -15.11 -0.62
C ILE A 8 -4.39 -13.82 -0.05
N ASP A 9 -5.36 -13.27 -0.76
CA ASP A 9 -6.01 -12.00 -0.41
C ASP A 9 -7.46 -12.25 0.00
N SER A 10 -7.72 -12.20 1.30
CA SER A 10 -9.06 -12.35 1.88
C SER A 10 -9.15 -11.74 3.28
N SER A 11 -10.32 -11.23 3.62
CA SER A 11 -10.68 -10.84 4.99
C SER A 11 -11.25 -11.99 5.83
N ASN A 12 -11.43 -13.18 5.24
CA ASN A 12 -11.99 -14.36 5.91
C ASN A 12 -10.89 -15.39 6.17
N SER A 13 -10.65 -15.68 7.47
CA SER A 13 -9.60 -16.60 7.91
C SER A 13 -9.82 -18.05 7.43
N GLU A 14 -11.08 -18.51 7.25
CA GLU A 14 -11.37 -19.84 6.72
C GLU A 14 -10.99 -19.96 5.24
N ILE A 15 -11.24 -18.90 4.47
CA ILE A 15 -10.81 -18.84 3.05
C ILE A 15 -9.30 -18.86 2.96
N ILE A 16 -8.62 -18.07 3.79
CA ILE A 16 -7.14 -18.08 3.86
C ILE A 16 -6.64 -19.48 4.21
N ALA A 17 -7.19 -20.11 5.26
CA ALA A 17 -6.78 -21.45 5.68
C ALA A 17 -6.97 -22.48 4.57
N THR A 18 -8.12 -22.44 3.87
CA THR A 18 -8.38 -23.33 2.73
C THR A 18 -7.38 -23.12 1.61
N GLY A 19 -7.12 -21.86 1.23
CA GLY A 19 -6.14 -21.53 0.21
C GLY A 19 -4.73 -22.03 0.57
N LEU A 20 -4.31 -21.86 1.83
CA LEU A 20 -3.00 -22.32 2.31
C LEU A 20 -2.86 -23.83 2.26
N SER A 21 -3.94 -24.58 2.49
CA SER A 21 -3.91 -26.05 2.44
C SER A 21 -3.71 -26.63 1.02
N GLU A 22 -4.00 -25.83 -0.01
CA GLU A 22 -3.90 -26.24 -1.42
C GLU A 22 -2.62 -25.73 -2.11
N ILE A 23 -1.83 -24.86 -1.47
CA ILE A 23 -0.62 -24.29 -2.07
C ILE A 23 0.57 -25.22 -1.88
N ASP A 24 1.33 -25.39 -2.96
CA ASP A 24 2.64 -26.06 -2.92
C ASP A 24 3.69 -25.12 -2.29
N SER A 25 4.05 -25.40 -1.04
CA SER A 25 5.04 -24.63 -0.28
C SER A 25 6.47 -24.71 -0.85
N SER A 26 6.74 -25.62 -1.78
CA SER A 26 8.06 -25.73 -2.45
C SER A 26 8.39 -24.51 -3.33
N LEU A 27 7.39 -23.69 -3.66
CA LEU A 27 7.54 -22.46 -4.45
C LEU A 27 7.99 -21.24 -3.62
N GLY A 28 8.17 -21.42 -2.31
CA GLY A 28 8.55 -20.36 -1.35
C GLY A 28 7.43 -20.03 -0.39
N LYS A 29 7.72 -19.15 0.60
CA LYS A 29 6.73 -18.73 1.60
C LYS A 29 5.57 -17.99 0.92
N THR A 30 4.36 -18.47 1.16
CA THR A 30 3.12 -17.79 0.74
C THR A 30 2.94 -16.50 1.52
N LEU A 31 2.33 -15.49 0.90
CA LEU A 31 1.99 -14.23 1.55
C LEU A 31 0.49 -14.21 1.91
N ILE A 32 0.17 -13.94 3.17
CA ILE A 32 -1.20 -13.69 3.61
C ILE A 32 -1.48 -12.18 3.50
N ASN A 33 -2.54 -11.79 2.80
CA ASN A 33 -3.06 -10.43 2.73
C ASN A 33 -4.52 -10.46 3.26
N SER A 34 -4.74 -10.05 4.51
CA SER A 34 -3.89 -9.42 5.49
C SER A 34 -4.31 -9.77 6.92
N VAL A 35 -3.44 -9.45 7.89
CA VAL A 35 -3.79 -9.39 9.31
C VAL A 35 -4.16 -7.95 9.66
N ALA A 36 -5.18 -7.77 10.49
CA ALA A 36 -5.65 -6.49 11.01
C ALA A 36 -5.98 -6.59 12.50
N LEU A 37 -6.07 -5.44 13.19
CA LEU A 37 -6.40 -5.42 14.63
C LEU A 37 -7.75 -6.08 14.94
N GLU A 38 -8.70 -6.07 14.02
CA GLU A 38 -10.00 -6.74 14.15
C GLU A 38 -9.93 -8.26 13.95
N ARG A 39 -8.80 -8.82 13.48
CA ARG A 39 -8.61 -10.22 13.09
C ARG A 39 -7.23 -10.75 13.49
N LEU A 40 -6.86 -10.60 14.75
CA LEU A 40 -5.57 -11.05 15.28
C LEU A 40 -5.39 -12.57 15.22
N GLU A 41 -6.50 -13.33 15.17
CA GLU A 41 -6.48 -14.79 14.99
C GLU A 41 -5.87 -15.22 13.65
N THR A 42 -5.82 -14.32 12.64
CA THR A 42 -5.14 -14.63 11.38
C THR A 42 -3.63 -14.87 11.57
N PHE A 43 -3.02 -14.34 12.63
CA PHE A 43 -1.64 -14.67 12.98
C PHE A 43 -1.44 -16.16 13.28
N ASP A 44 -2.46 -16.88 13.78
CA ASP A 44 -2.39 -18.32 14.02
C ASP A 44 -2.12 -19.08 12.70
N LEU A 45 -2.62 -18.58 11.59
CA LEU A 45 -2.35 -19.13 10.25
C LEU A 45 -0.93 -18.81 9.79
N VAL A 46 -0.43 -17.59 10.09
CA VAL A 46 0.96 -17.20 9.79
C VAL A 46 1.94 -18.15 10.47
N GLU A 47 1.73 -18.41 11.77
CA GLU A 47 2.55 -19.33 12.56
C GLU A 47 2.43 -20.77 12.06
N LYS A 48 1.20 -21.27 11.87
CA LYS A 48 0.92 -22.66 11.49
C LYS A 48 1.54 -23.05 10.15
N TYR A 49 1.51 -22.12 9.17
CA TYR A 49 1.93 -22.40 7.79
C TYR A 49 3.30 -21.79 7.46
N ASP A 50 3.98 -21.16 8.40
CA ASP A 50 5.28 -20.45 8.22
C ASP A 50 5.23 -19.52 7.00
N THR A 51 4.25 -18.61 6.96
CA THR A 51 4.02 -17.70 5.83
C THR A 51 4.63 -16.32 6.08
N LYS A 52 4.73 -15.53 5.01
CA LYS A 52 4.82 -14.07 5.13
C LYS A 52 3.43 -13.48 5.33
N THR A 53 3.37 -12.27 5.87
CA THR A 53 2.10 -11.59 6.05
C THR A 53 2.16 -10.10 5.74
N ILE A 54 1.06 -9.57 5.21
CA ILE A 54 0.78 -8.13 5.23
C ILE A 54 -0.01 -7.85 6.50
N ILE A 55 0.47 -6.91 7.32
CA ILE A 55 -0.31 -6.30 8.39
C ILE A 55 -0.85 -4.96 7.89
N THR A 56 -2.12 -4.66 8.15
CA THR A 56 -2.76 -3.44 7.63
C THR A 56 -3.12 -2.48 8.75
N ALA A 57 -2.97 -1.18 8.47
CA ALA A 57 -3.24 -0.10 9.42
C ALA A 57 -4.72 0.08 9.79
N ALA A 58 -5.61 -0.84 9.42
CA ALA A 58 -7.01 -0.82 9.83
C ALA A 58 -7.13 -0.94 11.36
N GLY A 59 -7.97 -0.11 11.97
CA GLY A 59 -8.29 -0.18 13.39
C GLY A 59 -9.27 -1.32 13.70
N GLU A 60 -9.54 -1.53 14.99
CA GLU A 60 -10.44 -2.59 15.46
C GLU A 60 -11.89 -2.40 15.00
N SER A 61 -12.36 -1.16 14.90
CA SER A 61 -13.75 -0.83 14.58
C SER A 61 -13.92 0.22 13.49
N GLN A 62 -12.84 0.89 13.11
CA GLN A 62 -12.87 1.96 12.11
C GLN A 62 -11.57 2.07 11.34
N MET A 63 -11.64 2.67 10.15
CA MET A 63 -10.45 3.00 9.36
C MET A 63 -9.71 4.19 9.98
N PRO A 64 -8.37 4.25 9.86
CA PRO A 64 -7.59 5.39 10.37
C PRO A 64 -7.94 6.66 9.59
N THR A 65 -8.02 7.79 10.30
CA THR A 65 -8.39 9.09 9.74
C THR A 65 -7.19 9.95 9.34
N ASN A 66 -5.98 9.63 9.85
CA ASN A 66 -4.76 10.42 9.63
C ASN A 66 -3.50 9.53 9.65
N ASP A 67 -2.34 10.15 9.46
CA ASP A 67 -1.03 9.51 9.45
C ASP A 67 -0.65 8.87 10.80
N ILE A 68 -0.97 9.52 11.91
CA ILE A 68 -0.63 9.05 13.26
C ILE A 68 -1.39 7.77 13.59
N GLU A 69 -2.71 7.75 13.39
CA GLU A 69 -3.54 6.56 13.63
C GLU A 69 -3.08 5.35 12.79
N ARG A 70 -2.65 5.58 11.54
CA ARG A 70 -2.07 4.51 10.69
C ARG A 70 -0.84 3.89 11.36
N VAL A 71 0.07 4.73 11.84
CA VAL A 71 1.29 4.26 12.49
C VAL A 71 1.00 3.57 13.80
N GLU A 72 0.15 4.14 14.66
CA GLU A 72 -0.23 3.54 15.95
C GLU A 72 -0.85 2.15 15.78
N ASN A 73 -1.78 1.99 14.83
CA ASN A 73 -2.39 0.70 14.55
C ASN A 73 -1.36 -0.35 14.09
N VAL A 74 -0.43 0.05 13.23
CA VAL A 74 0.65 -0.82 12.76
C VAL A 74 1.61 -1.19 13.89
N LEU A 75 2.00 -0.26 14.74
CA LEU A 75 2.90 -0.53 15.87
C LEU A 75 2.29 -1.56 16.82
N ARG A 76 0.99 -1.49 17.11
CA ARG A 76 0.27 -2.49 17.90
C ARG A 76 0.30 -3.88 17.24
N LEU A 77 0.17 -3.95 15.92
CA LEU A 77 0.27 -5.22 15.18
C LEU A 77 1.70 -5.77 15.17
N LEU A 78 2.71 -4.91 15.08
CA LEU A 78 4.11 -5.31 15.17
C LEU A 78 4.47 -5.85 16.56
N GLU A 79 3.97 -5.22 17.63
CA GLU A 79 4.13 -5.73 19.01
C GLU A 79 3.48 -7.12 19.19
N GLU A 80 2.29 -7.32 18.62
CA GLU A 80 1.63 -8.64 18.66
C GLU A 80 2.39 -9.69 17.83
N ALA A 81 2.91 -9.33 16.67
CA ALA A 81 3.74 -10.20 15.84
C ALA A 81 5.04 -10.61 16.58
N GLU A 82 5.71 -9.66 17.21
CA GLU A 82 6.90 -9.91 18.03
C GLU A 82 6.60 -10.86 19.20
N ARG A 83 5.51 -10.63 19.92
CA ARG A 83 5.05 -11.50 21.02
C ARG A 83 4.81 -12.94 20.57
N ARG A 84 4.41 -13.13 19.32
CA ARG A 84 4.20 -14.44 18.68
C ARG A 84 5.47 -15.04 18.06
N GLY A 85 6.58 -14.30 18.05
CA GLY A 85 7.84 -14.76 17.47
C GLY A 85 7.87 -14.71 15.94
N ILE A 86 6.97 -13.95 15.30
CA ILE A 86 6.96 -13.74 13.84
C ILE A 86 8.13 -12.80 13.49
N LYS A 87 8.92 -13.19 12.50
CA LYS A 87 10.12 -12.45 12.12
C LYS A 87 9.75 -11.18 11.34
N GLU A 88 10.41 -10.07 11.65
CA GLU A 88 10.21 -8.78 10.94
C GLU A 88 10.45 -8.89 9.43
N GLU A 89 11.39 -9.73 8.98
CA GLU A 89 11.69 -9.98 7.55
C GLU A 89 10.52 -10.63 6.77
N ASP A 90 9.59 -11.27 7.48
CA ASP A 90 8.39 -11.89 6.91
C ASP A 90 7.16 -10.95 6.97
N ILE A 91 7.32 -9.72 7.50
CA ILE A 91 6.24 -8.75 7.66
C ILE A 91 6.32 -7.67 6.58
N PHE A 92 5.18 -7.44 5.92
CA PHE A 92 4.92 -6.30 5.07
C PHE A 92 3.86 -5.43 5.72
N VAL A 93 4.04 -4.12 5.69
CA VAL A 93 3.13 -3.15 6.32
C VAL A 93 2.36 -2.41 5.24
N ASP A 94 1.04 -2.52 5.24
CA ASP A 94 0.14 -1.68 4.43
C ASP A 94 -0.45 -0.57 5.30
N LEU A 95 -0.01 0.66 5.04
CA LEU A 95 -0.48 1.87 5.73
C LEU A 95 -1.80 2.40 5.17
N LEU A 96 -2.47 1.66 4.29
CA LEU A 96 -3.76 1.95 3.66
C LEU A 96 -3.74 3.17 2.75
N VAL A 97 -3.90 2.92 1.47
CA VAL A 97 -4.03 3.97 0.45
C VAL A 97 -5.51 4.22 0.18
N PHE A 98 -5.97 5.42 0.51
CA PHE A 98 -7.33 5.87 0.25
C PHE A 98 -7.41 6.75 -1.01
N PRO A 99 -8.59 6.80 -1.67
CA PRO A 99 -8.78 7.62 -2.87
C PRO A 99 -8.63 9.11 -2.59
N ILE A 100 -7.73 9.78 -3.30
CA ILE A 100 -7.51 11.23 -3.18
C ILE A 100 -8.75 12.05 -3.57
N SER A 101 -9.66 11.46 -4.35
CA SER A 101 -10.94 12.06 -4.74
C SER A 101 -11.93 12.21 -3.58
N VAL A 102 -11.71 11.50 -2.47
CA VAL A 102 -12.56 11.54 -1.27
C VAL A 102 -12.07 12.61 -0.30
N ASP A 103 -10.76 12.67 -0.08
CA ASP A 103 -10.13 13.68 0.78
C ASP A 103 -8.73 14.02 0.26
N SER A 104 -8.46 15.33 0.12
CA SER A 104 -7.19 15.86 -0.38
C SER A 104 -6.00 15.62 0.54
N SER A 105 -6.24 15.27 1.81
CA SER A 105 -5.18 14.92 2.78
C SER A 105 -4.66 13.49 2.61
N PHE A 106 -5.44 12.56 2.04
CA PHE A 106 -5.12 11.13 2.04
C PHE A 106 -3.79 10.78 1.38
N GLY A 107 -3.37 11.54 0.38
CA GLY A 107 -2.06 11.36 -0.24
C GLY A 107 -0.92 11.71 0.71
N THR A 108 -1.00 12.88 1.36
CA THR A 108 0.01 13.35 2.34
C THR A 108 0.02 12.51 3.59
N ASP A 109 -1.13 12.08 4.10
CA ASP A 109 -1.24 11.23 5.28
C ASP A 109 -0.53 9.90 5.08
N TYR A 110 -0.77 9.23 3.93
CA TYR A 110 -0.04 8.01 3.60
C TYR A 110 1.48 8.25 3.54
N LEU A 111 1.93 9.27 2.80
CA LEU A 111 3.35 9.56 2.64
C LEU A 111 4.03 9.93 3.97
N ASN A 112 3.33 10.64 4.86
CA ASN A 112 3.83 10.97 6.19
C ASN A 112 3.91 9.73 7.07
N ALA A 113 2.87 8.87 7.06
CA ALA A 113 2.88 7.62 7.80
C ALA A 113 4.05 6.72 7.38
N VAL A 114 4.34 6.62 6.07
CA VAL A 114 5.52 5.91 5.55
C VAL A 114 6.82 6.47 6.15
N LYS A 115 6.99 7.80 6.13
CA LYS A 115 8.20 8.45 6.66
C LYS A 115 8.36 8.25 8.17
N ILE A 116 7.26 8.36 8.92
CA ILE A 116 7.26 8.16 10.39
C ILE A 116 7.66 6.72 10.69
N LEU A 117 7.01 5.74 10.07
CA LEU A 117 7.28 4.33 10.30
C LEU A 117 8.70 3.95 9.88
N ARG A 118 9.19 4.47 8.74
CA ARG A 118 10.56 4.24 8.27
C ARG A 118 11.60 4.83 9.25
N LYS A 119 11.33 6.00 9.80
CA LYS A 119 12.21 6.61 10.81
C LYS A 119 12.26 5.78 12.09
N GLU A 120 11.15 5.15 12.48
CA GLU A 120 11.02 4.40 13.73
C GLU A 120 11.57 2.98 13.63
N LYS A 121 11.30 2.27 12.52
CA LYS A 121 11.64 0.84 12.33
C LYS A 121 12.81 0.62 11.36
N GLY A 122 13.29 1.63 10.67
CA GLY A 122 14.37 1.48 9.68
C GLY A 122 13.97 0.54 8.54
N ASP A 123 14.91 -0.26 8.04
CA ASP A 123 14.71 -1.21 6.93
C ASP A 123 14.36 -2.63 7.39
N ALA A 124 14.13 -2.82 8.70
CA ALA A 124 13.81 -4.13 9.28
C ALA A 124 12.49 -4.68 8.75
N ILE A 125 11.50 -3.81 8.56
CA ILE A 125 10.20 -4.14 7.98
C ILE A 125 10.08 -3.68 6.53
N LYS A 126 9.18 -4.31 5.76
CA LYS A 126 8.86 -3.89 4.39
C LYS A 126 7.56 -3.10 4.39
N ILE A 127 7.56 -1.94 3.72
CA ILE A 127 6.36 -1.10 3.56
C ILE A 127 5.80 -1.31 2.16
N THR A 128 4.52 -1.65 2.10
CA THR A 128 3.76 -1.93 0.88
C THR A 128 2.43 -1.16 0.87
N GLY A 129 1.58 -1.43 -0.10
CA GLY A 129 0.21 -0.92 -0.14
C GLY A 129 -0.46 -1.11 -1.49
N GLY A 130 -1.77 -1.04 -1.52
CA GLY A 130 -2.58 -1.03 -2.73
C GLY A 130 -2.48 0.31 -3.47
N LEU A 131 -1.33 0.61 -4.10
CA LEU A 131 -0.99 1.95 -4.59
C LEU A 131 -1.96 2.50 -5.63
N SER A 132 -2.65 1.65 -6.38
CA SER A 132 -3.63 2.07 -7.39
C SER A 132 -4.94 2.63 -6.80
N ASN A 133 -5.18 2.42 -5.49
CA ASN A 133 -6.40 2.91 -4.83
C ASN A 133 -6.44 4.44 -4.78
N VAL A 134 -5.29 5.11 -4.72
CA VAL A 134 -5.19 6.56 -4.65
C VAL A 134 -5.94 7.28 -5.77
N SER A 135 -6.03 6.67 -6.95
CA SER A 135 -6.62 7.28 -8.15
C SER A 135 -8.09 6.92 -8.41
N PHE A 136 -8.76 6.23 -7.49
CA PHE A 136 -10.18 5.86 -7.66
C PHE A 136 -11.04 7.10 -7.89
N GLY A 137 -11.96 7.00 -8.87
CA GLY A 137 -12.89 8.08 -9.21
C GLY A 137 -12.31 9.18 -10.11
N LEU A 138 -11.01 9.13 -10.47
CA LEU A 138 -10.36 10.16 -11.26
C LEU A 138 -10.01 9.71 -12.69
N PRO A 139 -9.97 10.62 -13.66
CA PRO A 139 -9.53 10.31 -15.02
C PRO A 139 -8.00 10.14 -15.10
N LYS A 140 -7.52 9.50 -16.19
CA LYS A 140 -6.07 9.32 -16.43
C LYS A 140 -5.32 8.69 -15.25
N ARG A 141 -5.92 7.68 -14.61
CA ARG A 141 -5.42 6.99 -13.42
C ARG A 141 -3.95 6.60 -13.50
N LYS A 142 -3.47 6.22 -14.71
CA LYS A 142 -2.06 5.85 -14.91
C LYS A 142 -1.09 6.96 -14.49
N ILE A 143 -1.38 8.23 -14.83
CA ILE A 143 -0.54 9.38 -14.47
C ILE A 143 -0.49 9.52 -12.93
N ILE A 144 -1.65 9.42 -12.28
CA ILE A 144 -1.76 9.51 -10.81
C ILE A 144 -1.00 8.37 -10.15
N ASN A 145 -1.21 7.13 -10.61
CA ASN A 145 -0.58 5.93 -10.05
C ASN A 145 0.94 5.98 -10.19
N GLU A 146 1.47 6.29 -11.38
CA GLU A 146 2.91 6.42 -11.63
C GLU A 146 3.53 7.53 -10.75
N THR A 147 2.85 8.66 -10.60
CA THR A 147 3.28 9.76 -9.72
C THR A 147 3.27 9.34 -8.25
N PHE A 148 2.22 8.65 -7.81
CA PHE A 148 2.11 8.19 -6.42
C PHE A 148 3.14 7.12 -6.08
N ILE A 149 3.43 6.20 -6.99
CA ILE A 149 4.51 5.21 -6.84
C ILE A 149 5.84 5.94 -6.60
N LYS A 150 6.18 6.95 -7.42
CA LYS A 150 7.40 7.73 -7.25
C LYS A 150 7.46 8.39 -5.88
N LEU A 151 6.40 9.07 -5.46
CA LEU A 151 6.31 9.72 -4.16
C LEU A 151 6.41 8.71 -3.00
N SER A 152 5.79 7.53 -3.13
CA SER A 152 5.83 6.47 -2.12
C SER A 152 7.25 5.91 -1.95
N LEU A 153 7.96 5.67 -3.05
CA LEU A 153 9.37 5.24 -3.02
C LEU A 153 10.27 6.31 -2.37
N GLU A 154 10.07 7.60 -2.69
CA GLU A 154 10.81 8.70 -2.09
C GLU A 154 10.50 8.88 -0.59
N ALA A 155 9.29 8.50 -0.16
CA ALA A 155 8.92 8.49 1.25
C ALA A 155 9.53 7.30 2.03
N GLY A 156 9.96 6.24 1.32
CA GLY A 156 10.59 5.05 1.92
C GLY A 156 9.79 3.75 1.80
N ALA A 157 8.74 3.69 0.95
CA ALA A 157 8.08 2.42 0.65
C ALA A 157 8.99 1.51 -0.18
N ASP A 158 8.90 0.19 0.05
CA ASP A 158 9.75 -0.81 -0.61
C ASP A 158 9.06 -1.49 -1.79
N SER A 159 7.75 -1.57 -1.75
CA SER A 159 6.95 -2.37 -2.67
C SER A 159 5.53 -1.82 -2.81
N GLY A 160 4.73 -2.44 -3.65
CA GLY A 160 3.32 -2.08 -3.81
C GLY A 160 2.54 -3.16 -4.56
N ILE A 161 1.26 -3.24 -4.27
CA ILE A 161 0.31 -4.06 -5.02
C ILE A 161 -0.18 -3.20 -6.17
N VAL A 162 0.16 -3.59 -7.39
CA VAL A 162 -0.13 -2.84 -8.62
C VAL A 162 -0.51 -3.77 -9.76
N ASP A 163 -1.24 -3.26 -10.74
CA ASP A 163 -1.48 -3.96 -12.00
C ASP A 163 -0.20 -3.93 -12.87
N PRO A 164 0.49 -5.07 -13.08
CA PRO A 164 1.76 -5.11 -13.80
C PRO A 164 1.61 -4.82 -15.31
N ILE A 165 0.40 -4.96 -15.86
CA ILE A 165 0.13 -4.65 -17.26
C ILE A 165 0.05 -3.14 -17.49
N GLN A 166 -0.57 -2.43 -16.55
CA GLN A 166 -0.76 -0.98 -16.66
C GLN A 166 0.37 -0.16 -16.04
N THR A 167 1.16 -0.76 -15.16
CA THR A 167 2.16 -0.07 -14.35
C THR A 167 3.57 -0.53 -14.71
N ASN A 168 4.42 0.40 -15.14
CA ASN A 168 5.85 0.17 -15.29
C ASN A 168 6.58 0.78 -14.09
N LEU A 169 6.95 -0.05 -13.10
CA LEU A 169 7.60 0.39 -11.87
C LEU A 169 8.93 1.09 -12.11
N MET A 170 9.76 0.59 -13.04
CA MET A 170 11.05 1.20 -13.36
C MET A 170 10.87 2.60 -13.96
N LYS A 171 9.89 2.75 -14.86
CA LYS A 171 9.54 4.06 -15.41
C LYS A 171 9.01 4.99 -14.32
N ALA A 172 8.10 4.52 -13.47
CA ALA A 172 7.55 5.31 -12.37
C ALA A 172 8.65 5.81 -11.43
N ALA A 173 9.60 4.95 -11.05
CA ALA A 173 10.70 5.30 -10.16
C ALA A 173 11.63 6.42 -10.71
N THR A 174 11.70 6.59 -12.01
CA THR A 174 12.58 7.57 -12.69
C THR A 174 11.86 8.82 -13.21
N LEU A 175 10.56 8.98 -12.92
CA LEU A 175 9.78 10.13 -13.37
C LEU A 175 10.33 11.46 -12.85
N ASN A 176 10.29 12.46 -13.72
CA ASN A 176 10.46 13.86 -13.31
C ASN A 176 9.08 14.45 -12.98
N LEU A 177 8.80 14.63 -11.70
CA LEU A 177 7.53 15.13 -11.20
C LEU A 177 7.31 16.63 -11.38
N ASP A 178 8.32 17.38 -11.85
CA ASP A 178 8.20 18.81 -12.15
C ASP A 178 7.67 19.07 -13.55
N LEU A 179 7.64 18.02 -14.39
CA LEU A 179 7.12 18.11 -15.75
C LEU A 179 5.63 17.70 -15.81
N GLU A 180 4.88 18.38 -16.70
CA GLU A 180 3.51 17.98 -17.00
C GLU A 180 3.51 16.66 -17.80
N PRO A 181 2.52 15.78 -17.57
CA PRO A 181 1.33 15.97 -16.72
C PRO A 181 1.51 15.57 -15.24
N HIS A 182 2.67 15.01 -14.88
CA HIS A 182 2.93 14.48 -13.52
C HIS A 182 2.93 15.58 -12.44
N LYS A 183 3.28 16.82 -12.81
CA LYS A 183 3.21 17.98 -11.91
C LYS A 183 1.80 18.20 -11.37
N PHE A 184 0.77 18.13 -12.22
CA PHE A 184 -0.63 18.25 -11.77
C PHE A 184 -1.00 17.14 -10.79
N ALA A 185 -0.63 15.90 -11.11
CA ALA A 185 -0.88 14.75 -10.21
C ALA A 185 -0.14 14.90 -8.87
N ARG A 186 1.13 15.32 -8.91
CA ARG A 186 1.94 15.54 -7.69
C ARG A 186 1.30 16.61 -6.80
N ASP A 187 0.93 17.74 -7.37
CA ASP A 187 0.37 18.85 -6.58
C ASP A 187 -0.97 18.45 -5.94
N MET A 188 -1.79 17.67 -6.64
CA MET A 188 -3.00 17.06 -6.11
C MET A 188 -2.69 16.07 -4.97
N LEU A 189 -1.76 15.13 -5.17
CA LEU A 189 -1.39 14.11 -4.19
C LEU A 189 -0.72 14.68 -2.93
N LEU A 190 -0.14 15.87 -3.03
CA LEU A 190 0.46 16.60 -1.92
C LEU A 190 -0.51 17.61 -1.26
N GLY A 191 -1.82 17.52 -1.54
CA GLY A 191 -2.85 18.36 -0.92
C GLY A 191 -2.86 19.82 -1.38
N LYS A 192 -2.18 20.17 -2.50
CA LYS A 192 -2.13 21.54 -3.04
C LYS A 192 -3.25 21.84 -4.02
N ASP A 193 -4.07 20.84 -4.31
CA ASP A 193 -5.19 20.92 -5.27
C ASP A 193 -6.46 20.42 -4.58
N GLU A 194 -7.15 21.32 -3.93
CA GLU A 194 -8.41 21.06 -3.21
C GLU A 194 -9.45 20.45 -4.16
N PHE A 195 -10.08 19.34 -3.72
CA PHE A 195 -11.09 18.60 -4.49
C PHE A 195 -10.63 18.19 -5.90
N CYS A 196 -9.33 18.05 -6.15
CA CYS A 196 -8.75 17.67 -7.44
C CYS A 196 -9.13 18.62 -8.60
N MET A 197 -9.48 19.87 -8.31
CA MET A 197 -10.06 20.82 -9.28
C MET A 197 -9.11 21.17 -10.40
N ASN A 198 -7.84 21.44 -10.10
CA ASN A 198 -6.84 21.80 -11.10
C ASN A 198 -6.51 20.60 -12.00
N TYR A 199 -6.41 19.40 -11.41
CA TYR A 199 -6.19 18.15 -12.14
C TYR A 199 -7.33 17.86 -13.13
N ILE A 200 -8.58 17.98 -12.66
CA ILE A 200 -9.78 17.79 -13.50
C ILE A 200 -9.86 18.85 -14.60
N LYS A 201 -9.55 20.11 -14.28
CA LYS A 201 -9.49 21.18 -15.26
C LYS A 201 -8.45 20.90 -16.35
N ALA A 202 -7.24 20.49 -15.97
CA ALA A 202 -6.18 20.11 -16.91
C ALA A 202 -6.61 18.93 -17.81
N TYR A 203 -7.31 17.94 -17.24
CA TYR A 203 -7.91 16.85 -18.01
C TYR A 203 -8.89 17.34 -19.07
N ASN A 204 -9.84 18.18 -18.68
CA ASN A 204 -10.87 18.75 -19.59
C ASN A 204 -10.26 19.61 -20.68
N GLN A 205 -9.12 20.22 -20.42
CA GLN A 205 -8.36 21.04 -21.40
C GLN A 205 -7.39 20.22 -22.28
N GLY A 206 -7.36 18.89 -22.12
CA GLY A 206 -6.48 18.01 -22.89
C GLY A 206 -4.99 18.13 -22.55
N GLN A 207 -4.62 18.68 -21.39
CA GLN A 207 -3.24 18.91 -20.97
C GLN A 207 -2.57 17.66 -20.38
N LEU A 208 -3.36 16.64 -19.98
CA LEU A 208 -2.84 15.40 -19.38
C LEU A 208 -2.42 14.40 -20.46
N VAL A 209 -1.41 14.76 -21.24
CA VAL A 209 -0.84 13.91 -22.29
C VAL A 209 0.57 13.47 -21.88
N VAL A 210 0.77 12.17 -21.78
CA VAL A 210 2.12 11.59 -21.62
C VAL A 210 2.76 11.54 -23.00
N LYS A 211 3.86 12.26 -23.19
CA LYS A 211 4.69 12.21 -24.41
C LYS A 211 5.58 10.97 -24.41
#